data_e6e621c4fb68f0577833ae1ce4cbd5a0
#
_entry.id   e6e621c4fb68f0577833ae1ce4cbd5a0
#
_cell.length_a   1.000
_cell.length_b   1.000
_cell.length_c   1.000
_cell.angle_alpha   90.00
_cell.angle_beta   90.00
_cell.angle_gamma   90.00
#
_symmetry.space_group_name_H-M   'P 1'
#
loop_
_entity.id
_entity.type
_entity.pdbx_description
1 polymer ?
#
loop_
_entity_poly.entity_id
_entity_poly.type
_entity_poly.pdbx_seq_one_letter_code
_entity_poly.pdbx_strand_id
1 'polypeptide(L)'
;MTVLTVQACYVAEELYGHSCNGLTHGGEIEALAVLAYRPDLVHLDRIDYSSDHTLGHKMDRLRRTRAYQPVLTDIRSIAPTGWFGSPQHATAEKGVRMLADIAEAIAKEAVEIFRQLALVQGGIAEIKQLRQAV
;
A
#
# COMPACT_ATOMS: atom_id res chain seq x y z
N MET A 1 -10.88 -9.37 22.00
CA MET A 1 -10.63 -9.67 20.57
C MET A 1 -9.49 -8.77 20.10
N THR A 2 -8.44 -9.32 19.52
CA THR A 2 -7.34 -8.54 18.91
C THR A 2 -7.59 -8.40 17.42
N VAL A 3 -7.49 -7.19 16.89
CA VAL A 3 -7.67 -6.89 15.45
C VAL A 3 -6.38 -6.28 14.92
N LEU A 4 -5.90 -6.83 13.81
CA LEU A 4 -4.78 -6.27 13.05
C LEU A 4 -5.34 -5.58 11.80
N THR A 5 -5.04 -4.30 11.63
CA THR A 5 -5.34 -3.55 10.41
C THR A 5 -4.08 -3.40 9.58
N VAL A 6 -4.15 -3.77 8.30
CA VAL A 6 -3.04 -3.67 7.36
C VAL A 6 -3.44 -2.78 6.18
N GLN A 7 -2.56 -1.86 5.81
CA GLN A 7 -2.72 -1.05 4.60
C GLN A 7 -1.86 -1.67 3.49
N ALA A 8 -2.46 -2.51 2.66
CA ALA A 8 -1.78 -3.25 1.60
C ALA A 8 -1.04 -2.36 0.60
N CYS A 9 -1.51 -1.13 0.38
CA CYS A 9 -0.83 -0.16 -0.49
C CYS A 9 0.56 0.24 0.02
N TYR A 10 0.78 0.30 1.34
CA TYR A 10 2.11 0.58 1.88
C TYR A 10 3.02 -0.65 1.83
N VAL A 11 2.48 -1.86 1.94
CA VAL A 11 3.24 -3.09 1.69
C VAL A 11 3.65 -3.15 0.22
N ALA A 12 2.75 -2.79 -0.71
CA ALA A 12 3.07 -2.66 -2.13
C ALA A 12 4.17 -1.62 -2.38
N GLU A 13 4.12 -0.46 -1.72
CA GLU A 13 5.16 0.58 -1.79
C GLU A 13 6.52 0.05 -1.30
N GLU A 14 6.54 -0.69 -0.20
CA GLU A 14 7.77 -1.27 0.35
C GLU A 14 8.41 -2.26 -0.62
N LEU A 15 7.62 -3.17 -1.18
CA LEU A 15 8.11 -4.23 -2.04
C LEU A 15 8.40 -3.77 -3.48
N TYR A 16 7.60 -2.86 -4.00
CA TYR A 16 7.58 -2.50 -5.43
C TYR A 16 7.87 -1.01 -5.70
N GLY A 17 7.88 -0.16 -4.67
CA GLY A 17 8.01 1.28 -4.85
C GLY A 17 9.26 1.69 -5.62
N HIS A 18 10.38 1.02 -5.42
CA HIS A 18 11.62 1.31 -6.16
C HIS A 18 11.49 0.98 -7.65
N SER A 19 10.88 -0.15 -8.00
CA SER A 19 10.73 -0.60 -9.41
C SER A 19 9.58 0.07 -10.16
N CYS A 20 8.60 0.65 -9.42
CA CYS A 20 7.40 1.26 -9.98
C CYS A 20 7.34 2.78 -9.79
N ASN A 21 8.46 3.46 -9.54
CA ASN A 21 8.50 4.89 -9.21
C ASN A 21 7.60 5.30 -8.02
N GLY A 22 7.35 4.36 -7.12
CA GLY A 22 6.59 4.53 -5.91
C GLY A 22 5.08 4.42 -6.06
N LEU A 23 4.39 4.47 -4.92
CA LEU A 23 2.94 4.54 -4.84
C LEU A 23 2.49 5.96 -5.19
N THR A 24 1.89 6.11 -6.36
CA THR A 24 1.36 7.37 -6.88
C THR A 24 -0.12 7.22 -7.21
N HIS A 25 -0.85 8.33 -7.31
CA HIS A 25 -2.27 8.29 -7.63
C HIS A 25 -2.52 7.88 -9.09
N GLY A 26 -3.20 6.77 -9.32
CA GLY A 26 -3.39 6.19 -10.65
C GLY A 26 -2.09 5.72 -11.32
N GLY A 27 -1.02 5.50 -10.54
CA GLY A 27 0.28 5.08 -11.05
C GLY A 27 0.41 3.59 -11.25
N GLU A 28 1.66 3.12 -11.46
CA GLU A 28 1.92 1.73 -11.85
C GLU A 28 1.44 0.72 -10.79
N ILE A 29 1.68 0.95 -9.49
CA ILE A 29 1.27 0.03 -8.42
C ILE A 29 -0.26 -0.13 -8.38
N GLU A 30 -1.00 0.97 -8.50
CA GLU A 30 -2.47 0.92 -8.51
C GLU A 30 -2.99 0.26 -9.79
N ALA A 31 -2.41 0.57 -10.95
CA ALA A 31 -2.76 -0.08 -12.21
C ALA A 31 -2.48 -1.59 -12.19
N LEU A 32 -1.35 -2.03 -11.61
CA LEU A 32 -1.00 -3.44 -11.44
C LEU A 32 -2.07 -4.20 -10.64
N ALA A 33 -2.56 -3.61 -9.55
CA ALA A 33 -3.56 -4.25 -8.70
C ALA A 33 -4.88 -4.47 -9.46
N VAL A 34 -5.31 -3.50 -10.27
CA VAL A 34 -6.53 -3.63 -11.07
C VAL A 34 -6.33 -4.60 -12.24
N LEU A 35 -5.20 -4.52 -12.95
CA LEU A 35 -4.87 -5.43 -14.06
C LEU A 35 -4.81 -6.89 -13.65
N ALA A 36 -4.36 -7.18 -12.43
CA ALA A 36 -4.29 -8.54 -11.90
C ALA A 36 -5.66 -9.20 -11.77
N TYR A 37 -6.71 -8.43 -11.50
CA TYR A 37 -8.04 -8.94 -11.21
C TYR A 37 -9.06 -8.63 -12.31
N ARG A 38 -9.02 -7.42 -12.86
CA ARG A 38 -9.96 -6.92 -13.88
C ARG A 38 -9.20 -6.14 -14.96
N PRO A 39 -8.45 -6.84 -15.83
CA PRO A 39 -7.67 -6.19 -16.90
C PRO A 39 -8.56 -5.41 -17.88
N ASP A 40 -9.83 -5.80 -18.01
CA ASP A 40 -10.83 -5.12 -18.82
C ASP A 40 -11.18 -3.70 -18.34
N LEU A 41 -10.86 -3.35 -17.11
CA LEU A 41 -11.11 -2.00 -16.55
C LEU A 41 -9.93 -1.04 -16.70
N VAL A 42 -8.78 -1.49 -17.19
CA VAL A 42 -7.58 -0.66 -17.32
C VAL A 42 -7.32 -0.35 -18.79
N HIS A 43 -7.46 0.93 -19.16
CA HIS A 43 -7.33 1.41 -20.54
C HIS A 43 -6.06 2.24 -20.69
N LEU A 44 -4.90 1.59 -20.73
CA LEU A 44 -3.61 2.26 -20.89
C LEU A 44 -3.48 2.96 -22.25
N ASP A 45 -4.26 2.57 -23.24
CA ASP A 45 -4.37 3.18 -24.57
C ASP A 45 -5.03 4.57 -24.56
N ARG A 46 -5.72 4.93 -23.45
CA ARG A 46 -6.42 6.22 -23.29
C ARG A 46 -5.65 7.23 -22.46
N ILE A 47 -4.43 6.92 -22.07
CA ILE A 47 -3.63 7.79 -21.21
C ILE A 47 -3.13 8.99 -22.03
N ASP A 48 -3.40 10.19 -21.53
CA ASP A 48 -2.82 11.43 -22.04
C ASP A 48 -1.51 11.73 -21.31
N TYR A 49 -0.39 11.47 -21.96
CA TYR A 49 0.95 11.74 -21.43
C TYR A 49 1.41 13.18 -21.61
N SER A 50 0.61 14.05 -22.23
CA SER A 50 0.96 15.47 -22.46
C SER A 50 0.78 16.33 -21.21
N SER A 51 0.08 15.83 -20.19
CA SER A 51 -0.23 16.56 -18.98
C SER A 51 0.98 16.73 -18.07
N ASP A 52 1.13 17.92 -17.46
CA ASP A 52 2.15 18.18 -16.46
C ASP A 52 1.76 17.59 -15.10
N HIS A 53 2.49 16.59 -14.67
CA HIS A 53 2.29 15.91 -13.38
C HIS A 53 3.29 16.34 -12.29
N THR A 54 4.08 17.38 -12.53
CA THR A 54 5.16 17.83 -11.62
C THR A 54 4.66 18.12 -10.22
N LEU A 55 3.50 18.79 -10.09
CA LEU A 55 2.93 19.08 -8.78
C LEU A 55 2.49 17.82 -8.04
N GLY A 56 1.84 16.88 -8.73
CA GLY A 56 1.45 15.59 -8.17
C GLY A 56 2.63 14.82 -7.61
N HIS A 57 3.71 14.68 -8.39
CA HIS A 57 4.94 14.04 -7.95
C HIS A 57 5.61 14.76 -6.76
N LYS A 58 5.58 16.09 -6.72
CA LYS A 58 6.11 16.87 -5.61
C LYS A 58 5.32 16.61 -4.32
N MET A 59 3.99 16.64 -4.39
CA MET A 59 3.12 16.38 -3.25
C MET A 59 3.28 14.95 -2.73
N ASP A 60 3.40 13.97 -3.62
CA ASP A 60 3.62 12.58 -3.25
C ASP A 60 4.95 12.37 -2.53
N ARG A 61 6.03 13.00 -2.98
CA ARG A 61 7.32 12.96 -2.26
C ARG A 61 7.22 13.51 -0.84
N LEU A 62 6.50 14.62 -0.62
CA LEU A 62 6.27 15.19 0.71
C LEU A 62 5.49 14.22 1.60
N ARG A 63 4.46 13.57 1.08
CA ARG A 63 3.67 12.56 1.78
C ARG A 63 4.50 11.35 2.22
N ARG A 64 5.41 10.88 1.38
CA ARG A 64 6.27 9.72 1.67
C ARG A 64 7.21 9.95 2.85
N THR A 65 7.61 11.18 3.11
CA THR A 65 8.41 11.51 4.30
C THR A 65 7.61 11.36 5.60
N ARG A 66 6.27 11.22 5.51
CA ARG A 66 5.31 11.19 6.63
C ARG A 66 5.36 12.43 7.53
N ALA A 67 6.23 13.40 7.23
CA ALA A 67 6.35 14.65 7.97
C ALA A 67 5.24 15.64 7.58
N TYR A 68 4.68 15.50 6.37
CA TYR A 68 3.68 16.41 5.83
C TYR A 68 2.56 15.62 5.15
N GLN A 69 1.32 15.97 5.47
CA GLN A 69 0.14 15.47 4.76
C GLN A 69 -0.66 16.66 4.23
N PRO A 70 -0.61 16.94 2.92
CA PRO A 70 -1.45 17.97 2.35
C PRO A 70 -2.92 17.55 2.45
N VAL A 71 -3.75 18.44 3.00
CA VAL A 71 -5.21 18.28 2.94
C VAL A 71 -5.67 18.98 1.66
N LEU A 72 -6.11 18.18 0.69
CA LEU A 72 -6.62 18.68 -0.57
C LEU A 72 -8.14 18.64 -0.56
N THR A 73 -8.75 19.76 -0.93
CA THR A 73 -10.19 19.84 -1.13
C THR A 73 -10.60 19.31 -2.51
N ASP A 74 -9.66 19.33 -3.47
CA ASP A 74 -9.87 18.85 -4.83
C ASP A 74 -8.58 18.25 -5.39
N ILE A 75 -8.61 16.92 -5.62
CA ILE A 75 -7.48 16.16 -6.18
C ILE A 75 -7.11 16.65 -7.60
N ARG A 76 -8.03 17.24 -8.35
CA ARG A 76 -7.78 17.75 -9.70
C ARG A 76 -6.70 18.84 -9.73
N SER A 77 -6.45 19.49 -8.62
CA SER A 77 -5.37 20.48 -8.50
C SER A 77 -3.96 19.88 -8.69
N ILE A 78 -3.80 18.57 -8.40
CA ILE A 78 -2.51 17.88 -8.52
C ILE A 78 -2.55 16.72 -9.52
N ALA A 79 -3.72 16.27 -9.89
CA ALA A 79 -3.96 15.22 -10.87
C ALA A 79 -5.11 15.63 -11.82
N PRO A 80 -4.90 16.63 -12.70
CA PRO A 80 -5.96 17.19 -13.54
C PRO A 80 -6.57 16.18 -14.49
N THR A 81 -5.82 15.15 -14.88
CA THR A 81 -6.27 14.03 -15.72
C THR A 81 -6.70 12.81 -14.91
N GLY A 82 -6.75 12.92 -13.56
CA GLY A 82 -7.14 11.84 -12.66
C GLY A 82 -6.00 10.92 -12.24
N TRP A 83 -4.76 11.17 -12.66
CA TRP A 83 -3.61 10.34 -12.33
C TRP A 83 -2.29 11.14 -12.39
N PHE A 84 -1.25 10.61 -11.73
CA PHE A 84 0.15 10.96 -11.93
C PHE A 84 1.03 9.76 -11.57
N GLY A 85 2.08 9.51 -12.33
CA GLY A 85 2.94 8.35 -12.15
C GLY A 85 3.35 7.73 -13.47
N SER A 86 3.53 6.41 -13.50
CA SER A 86 4.01 5.68 -14.67
C SER A 86 3.17 4.43 -14.97
N PRO A 87 1.84 4.54 -15.14
CA PRO A 87 0.95 3.38 -15.32
C PRO A 87 1.25 2.57 -16.59
N GLN A 88 1.90 3.17 -17.59
CA GLN A 88 2.24 2.51 -18.87
C GLN A 88 3.12 1.28 -18.73
N HIS A 89 3.79 1.09 -17.59
CA HIS A 89 4.66 -0.07 -17.33
C HIS A 89 3.92 -1.22 -16.63
N ALA A 90 2.64 -1.03 -16.31
CA ALA A 90 1.84 -2.05 -15.66
C ALA A 90 1.43 -3.17 -16.64
N THR A 91 1.54 -4.43 -16.20
CA THR A 91 1.03 -5.60 -16.90
C THR A 91 0.25 -6.52 -15.96
N ALA A 92 -0.67 -7.32 -16.49
CA ALA A 92 -1.46 -8.25 -15.69
C ALA A 92 -0.58 -9.27 -14.97
N GLU A 93 0.44 -9.81 -15.63
CA GLU A 93 1.37 -10.79 -15.06
C GLU A 93 2.18 -10.21 -13.89
N LYS A 94 2.67 -8.97 -14.05
CA LYS A 94 3.37 -8.27 -12.97
C LYS A 94 2.41 -7.98 -11.80
N GLY A 95 1.17 -7.64 -12.10
CA GLY A 95 0.13 -7.41 -11.11
C GLY A 95 -0.20 -8.65 -10.28
N VAL A 96 -0.37 -9.80 -10.92
CA VAL A 96 -0.61 -11.08 -10.23
C VAL A 96 0.55 -11.43 -9.29
N ARG A 97 1.80 -11.27 -9.73
CA ARG A 97 2.96 -11.48 -8.87
C ARG A 97 2.98 -10.52 -7.70
N MET A 98 2.77 -9.23 -7.95
CA MET A 98 2.73 -8.22 -6.89
C MET A 98 1.69 -8.54 -5.81
N LEU A 99 0.49 -8.95 -6.21
CA LEU A 99 -0.55 -9.30 -5.22
C LEU A 99 -0.18 -10.55 -4.41
N ALA A 100 0.46 -11.54 -5.03
CA ALA A 100 0.95 -12.72 -4.32
C ALA A 100 2.04 -12.35 -3.30
N ASP A 101 3.03 -11.54 -3.69
CA ASP A 101 4.12 -11.09 -2.81
C ASP A 101 3.58 -10.26 -1.63
N ILE A 102 2.62 -9.38 -1.87
CA ILE A 102 1.94 -8.60 -0.83
C ILE A 102 1.21 -9.53 0.15
N ALA A 103 0.47 -10.52 -0.36
CA ALA A 103 -0.26 -11.46 0.48
C ALA A 103 0.69 -12.29 1.34
N GLU A 104 1.82 -12.75 0.79
CA GLU A 104 2.84 -13.50 1.53
C GLU A 104 3.48 -12.63 2.62
N ALA A 105 3.89 -11.40 2.29
CA ALA A 105 4.48 -10.47 3.24
C ALA A 105 3.53 -10.18 4.41
N ILE A 106 2.26 -9.87 4.11
CA ILE A 106 1.24 -9.61 5.13
C ILE A 106 1.01 -10.85 6.00
N ALA A 107 0.90 -12.04 5.40
CA ALA A 107 0.66 -13.27 6.15
C ALA A 107 1.81 -13.57 7.11
N LYS A 108 3.05 -13.42 6.67
CA LYS A 108 4.25 -13.63 7.49
C LYS A 108 4.28 -12.70 8.70
N GLU A 109 4.12 -11.41 8.49
CA GLU A 109 4.13 -10.41 9.56
C GLU A 109 2.92 -10.57 10.51
N ALA A 110 1.74 -10.86 9.98
CA ALA A 110 0.55 -11.11 10.79
C ALA A 110 0.73 -12.31 11.74
N VAL A 111 1.28 -13.42 11.24
CA VAL A 111 1.57 -14.61 12.06
C VAL A 111 2.55 -14.27 13.18
N GLU A 112 3.61 -13.52 12.88
CA GLU A 112 4.59 -13.11 13.89
C GLU A 112 3.98 -12.18 14.94
N ILE A 113 3.22 -11.17 14.52
CA ILE A 113 2.53 -10.25 15.45
C ILE A 113 1.59 -11.01 16.38
N PHE A 114 0.76 -11.92 15.86
CA PHE A 114 -0.16 -12.70 16.70
C PHE A 114 0.58 -13.65 17.63
N ARG A 115 1.71 -14.23 17.20
CA ARG A 115 2.57 -15.06 18.06
C ARG A 115 3.12 -14.25 19.23
N GLN A 116 3.65 -13.06 18.99
CA GLN A 116 4.17 -12.17 20.02
C GLN A 116 3.07 -11.73 21.00
N LEU A 117 1.90 -11.39 20.49
CA LEU A 117 0.75 -11.02 21.33
C LEU A 117 0.28 -12.19 22.21
N ALA A 118 0.29 -13.43 21.70
CA ALA A 118 -0.06 -14.61 22.48
C ALA A 118 0.93 -14.86 23.61
N LEU A 119 2.23 -14.68 23.37
CA LEU A 119 3.28 -14.80 24.40
C LEU A 119 3.08 -13.77 25.52
N VAL A 120 2.79 -12.51 25.18
CA VAL A 120 2.51 -11.47 26.18
C VAL A 120 1.26 -11.79 26.99
N GLN A 121 0.19 -12.25 26.36
CA GLN A 121 -1.05 -12.62 27.05
C GLN A 121 -0.86 -13.84 27.97
N GLY A 122 -0.07 -14.83 27.55
CA GLY A 122 0.28 -15.98 28.36
C GLY A 122 1.06 -15.56 29.63
N GLY A 123 2.07 -14.72 29.48
CA GLY A 123 2.85 -14.19 30.60
C GLY A 123 1.99 -13.36 31.59
N ILE A 124 1.05 -12.57 31.10
CA ILE A 124 0.11 -11.81 31.95
C ILE A 124 -0.82 -12.74 32.75
N ALA A 125 -1.30 -13.81 32.11
CA ALA A 125 -2.15 -14.79 32.79
C ALA A 125 -1.40 -15.51 33.91
N GLU A 126 -0.15 -15.89 33.70
CA GLU A 126 0.72 -16.52 34.69
C GLU A 126 1.00 -15.61 35.91
N ILE A 127 1.32 -14.34 35.67
CA ILE A 127 1.50 -13.33 36.72
C ILE A 127 0.22 -13.11 37.55
N LYS A 128 -0.96 -13.12 36.91
CA LYS A 128 -2.24 -12.99 37.62
C LYS A 128 -2.52 -14.19 38.52
N GLN A 129 -2.19 -15.42 38.07
CA GLN A 129 -2.36 -16.61 38.87
C GLN A 129 -1.44 -16.62 40.09
N LEU A 130 -0.18 -16.22 39.95
CA LEU A 130 0.77 -16.08 41.05
C LEU A 130 0.32 -15.07 42.10
N ARG A 131 -0.29 -13.93 41.68
CA ARG A 131 -0.81 -12.93 42.61
C ARG A 131 -2.09 -13.33 43.35
N GLN A 132 -2.83 -14.30 42.86
CA GLN A 132 -4.03 -14.84 43.54
C GLN A 132 -3.68 -15.97 44.51
N ALA A 133 -2.47 -16.51 44.42
CA ALA A 133 -2.00 -17.61 45.28
C ALA A 133 -1.23 -17.14 46.54
N VAL A 134 -1.08 -15.79 46.70
CA VAL A 134 -0.50 -15.12 47.87
C VAL A 134 -1.61 -14.37 48.61
#